data_edd822bc24974ea843d84c7e20cc22d1
#
_entry.id   edd822bc24974ea843d84c7e20cc22d1
#
_cell.length_a   1.000
_cell.length_b   1.000
_cell.length_c   1.000
_cell.angle_alpha   90.00
_cell.angle_beta   90.00
_cell.angle_gamma   90.00
#
_symmetry.space_group_name_H-M   'P 1'
#
loop_
_entity.id
_entity.type
_entity.pdbx_description
1 polymer ?
#
loop_
_entity_poly.entity_id
_entity_poly.type
_entity_poly.pdbx_seq_one_letter_code
_entity_poly.pdbx_strand_id
1 'polypeptide(L)'
;MARTIFFVLLSLFASVVLARNANYSLNIVNARIAPDGVDRNATLANGTYPGPLLVAQKGDTLRVKVRNELTDPSMYRTTSIHWHGLLQHKNADDDGPAWVTQCPIVPQASYTYNIPLGNQTGTYWYHGHLASQYVDGLRGPLVIYPEDPHKQLYDVDDATTVLIIGDWYHSFSRDILTSGNITREQPDSATINGKGRFDPDNTPANPDTLYTLRVQRGKRYRLRVINSSALAAFRVSIQGHKLTVIAADGVPTQPYEVDEFDIIAGQRIDCVMEANQNPETYWINAPLTNVANKTAQALLVYEGDAGPYRPPKGAYNRWNVTDDIINYYQPKRGQCASKPAPRMHRARMIGASRHPLGLNMAKRHGHIKRQNVTTTNGTASIVMDESKLVPLEHPGAACGSNPADLVLNLTFGLNTTSGAWAINGIPYRSPDIPTLLRILTDNDTVTASDFPQASHTTLLPKDKCIELNITGNSGVNIIHPIHLHGHTFDVVQFGNNTPNYVNPPRRDVVGSTDAGVRIQFRTDNPGPWFMHCHIDWHLERGFAMIFAEAPEAIQQGPKRVHVNNKWRELCRKYEQLPAGFQ
;
A
#
# COMPACT_ATOMS: atom_id res chain seq x y z
N MET A 1 3.08 -39.68 -64.85
CA MET A 1 3.04 -38.38 -64.16
C MET A 1 2.64 -38.63 -62.74
N ALA A 2 3.62 -38.76 -61.85
CA ALA A 2 3.40 -38.94 -60.39
C ALA A 2 3.52 -37.56 -59.71
N ARG A 3 2.46 -37.10 -59.07
CA ARG A 3 2.47 -35.88 -58.24
C ARG A 3 2.81 -36.27 -56.80
N THR A 4 4.00 -35.91 -56.36
CA THR A 4 4.47 -36.02 -54.96
C THR A 4 3.86 -34.87 -54.18
N ILE A 5 3.00 -35.19 -53.19
CA ILE A 5 2.43 -34.22 -52.24
C ILE A 5 3.40 -34.15 -51.06
N PHE A 6 4.03 -33.00 -50.85
CA PHE A 6 4.86 -32.69 -49.68
C PHE A 6 3.90 -32.23 -48.55
N PHE A 7 3.76 -33.02 -47.52
CA PHE A 7 3.15 -32.62 -46.27
C PHE A 7 4.21 -31.89 -45.41
N VAL A 8 4.06 -30.59 -45.26
CA VAL A 8 4.83 -29.83 -44.25
C VAL A 8 4.09 -29.97 -42.91
N LEU A 9 4.63 -30.77 -42.00
CA LEU A 9 4.22 -30.81 -40.60
C LEU A 9 4.75 -29.55 -39.93
N LEU A 10 3.89 -28.55 -39.72
CA LEU A 10 4.15 -27.45 -38.78
C LEU A 10 3.98 -28.01 -37.35
N SER A 11 5.09 -28.35 -36.70
CA SER A 11 5.11 -28.64 -35.27
C SER A 11 4.96 -27.33 -34.50
N LEU A 12 3.75 -27.03 -34.04
CA LEU A 12 3.50 -26.03 -33.01
C LEU A 12 4.13 -26.53 -31.70
N PHE A 13 5.34 -26.07 -31.38
CA PHE A 13 5.86 -26.15 -30.03
C PHE A 13 5.08 -25.16 -29.17
N ALA A 14 3.97 -25.58 -28.57
CA ALA A 14 3.38 -24.92 -27.44
C ALA A 14 4.37 -25.07 -26.27
N SER A 15 5.10 -24.02 -25.96
CA SER A 15 5.91 -23.94 -24.76
C SER A 15 4.97 -24.06 -23.56
N VAL A 16 4.86 -25.26 -23.00
CA VAL A 16 4.18 -25.45 -21.72
C VAL A 16 5.03 -24.77 -20.67
N VAL A 17 4.67 -23.56 -20.28
CA VAL A 17 5.25 -22.91 -19.12
C VAL A 17 4.74 -23.70 -17.92
N LEU A 18 5.59 -24.58 -17.39
CA LEU A 18 5.31 -25.30 -16.14
C LEU A 18 5.28 -24.26 -15.02
N ALA A 19 4.17 -24.19 -14.30
CA ALA A 19 4.04 -23.39 -13.09
C ALA A 19 5.20 -23.73 -12.14
N ARG A 20 5.94 -22.72 -11.71
CA ARG A 20 7.09 -22.86 -10.79
C ARG A 20 6.66 -22.39 -9.40
N ASN A 21 7.42 -22.82 -8.40
CA ASN A 21 7.28 -22.27 -7.06
C ASN A 21 8.28 -21.14 -6.87
N ALA A 22 7.77 -19.91 -6.69
CA ALA A 22 8.57 -18.78 -6.23
C ALA A 22 8.66 -18.86 -4.70
N ASN A 23 9.78 -19.37 -4.17
CA ASN A 23 9.93 -19.68 -2.75
C ASN A 23 10.66 -18.56 -2.01
N TYR A 24 10.08 -18.09 -0.90
CA TYR A 24 10.65 -17.07 -0.02
C TYR A 24 10.53 -17.44 1.44
N SER A 25 11.36 -16.80 2.27
CA SER A 25 11.24 -16.83 3.73
C SER A 25 11.30 -15.40 4.27
N LEU A 26 10.32 -15.04 5.08
CA LEU A 26 10.25 -13.77 5.79
C LEU A 26 10.31 -14.05 7.29
N ASN A 27 11.41 -13.69 7.93
CA ASN A 27 11.54 -13.68 9.38
C ASN A 27 11.06 -12.31 9.88
N ILE A 28 9.97 -12.30 10.64
CA ILE A 28 9.42 -11.09 11.20
C ILE A 28 10.09 -10.83 12.54
N VAL A 29 10.86 -9.75 12.60
CA VAL A 29 11.77 -9.44 13.71
C VAL A 29 11.57 -8.01 14.22
N ASN A 30 11.98 -7.75 15.46
CA ASN A 30 12.17 -6.39 15.93
C ASN A 30 13.63 -5.98 15.70
N ALA A 31 13.86 -4.79 15.12
CA ALA A 31 15.18 -4.23 14.96
C ALA A 31 15.15 -2.70 15.03
N ARG A 32 16.28 -2.11 15.43
CA ARG A 32 16.43 -0.64 15.43
C ARG A 32 16.83 -0.16 14.05
N ILE A 33 16.11 0.84 13.55
CA ILE A 33 16.36 1.49 12.26
C ILE A 33 16.14 3.00 12.36
N ALA A 34 16.72 3.76 11.44
CA ALA A 34 16.58 5.21 11.33
C ALA A 34 16.34 5.64 9.87
N PRO A 35 15.16 5.33 9.28
CA PRO A 35 14.88 5.60 7.87
C PRO A 35 14.96 7.09 7.51
N ASP A 36 14.63 7.96 8.44
CA ASP A 36 14.63 9.42 8.29
C ASP A 36 15.69 10.13 9.17
N GLY A 37 16.58 9.35 9.77
CA GLY A 37 17.61 9.82 10.68
C GLY A 37 17.26 9.72 12.16
N VAL A 38 15.99 9.44 12.51
CA VAL A 38 15.54 9.21 13.88
C VAL A 38 15.49 7.72 14.18
N ASP A 39 16.23 7.30 15.19
CA ASP A 39 16.40 5.90 15.55
C ASP A 39 15.25 5.38 16.43
N ARG A 40 14.62 4.28 16.02
CA ARG A 40 13.56 3.60 16.79
C ARG A 40 13.54 2.09 16.55
N ASN A 41 12.91 1.32 17.46
CA ASN A 41 12.55 -0.05 17.18
C ASN A 41 11.43 -0.12 16.12
N ALA A 42 11.48 -1.14 15.28
CA ALA A 42 10.52 -1.40 14.22
C ALA A 42 10.18 -2.90 14.14
N THR A 43 9.06 -3.21 13.51
CA THR A 43 8.66 -4.57 13.13
C THR A 43 8.99 -4.75 11.66
N LEU A 44 9.89 -5.68 11.33
CA LEU A 44 10.51 -5.76 10.01
C LEU A 44 10.47 -7.17 9.44
N ALA A 45 10.33 -7.28 8.13
CA ALA A 45 10.60 -8.52 7.38
C ALA A 45 12.10 -8.62 7.08
N ASN A 46 12.74 -9.69 7.55
CA ASN A 46 14.18 -9.95 7.40
C ASN A 46 15.09 -8.80 7.89
N GLY A 47 14.62 -7.98 8.85
CA GLY A 47 15.38 -6.88 9.43
C GLY A 47 15.60 -5.69 8.51
N THR A 48 14.88 -5.56 7.41
CA THR A 48 15.01 -4.46 6.44
C THR A 48 13.73 -3.61 6.33
N TYR A 49 13.89 -2.35 5.99
CA TYR A 49 12.80 -1.43 5.69
C TYR A 49 13.08 -0.68 4.37
N PRO A 50 12.21 -0.77 3.38
CA PRO A 50 11.11 -1.73 3.28
C PRO A 50 11.61 -3.18 3.40
N GLY A 51 10.67 -4.12 3.64
CA GLY A 51 10.97 -5.54 3.55
C GLY A 51 11.41 -5.95 2.13
N PRO A 52 11.98 -7.15 1.94
CA PRO A 52 12.51 -7.60 0.66
C PRO A 52 11.50 -7.54 -0.48
N LEU A 53 11.94 -7.16 -1.68
CA LEU A 53 11.15 -7.32 -2.90
C LEU A 53 10.93 -8.81 -3.18
N LEU A 54 9.66 -9.22 -3.27
CA LEU A 54 9.28 -10.54 -3.75
C LEU A 54 8.99 -10.47 -5.25
N VAL A 55 9.46 -11.47 -5.99
CA VAL A 55 9.31 -11.52 -7.46
C VAL A 55 8.76 -12.88 -7.85
N ALA A 56 7.78 -12.88 -8.75
CA ALA A 56 7.24 -14.09 -9.35
C ALA A 56 6.91 -13.87 -10.83
N GLN A 57 6.58 -14.95 -11.53
CA GLN A 57 6.10 -14.90 -12.91
C GLN A 57 4.60 -15.26 -12.94
N LYS A 58 3.92 -14.81 -13.99
CA LYS A 58 2.55 -15.24 -14.30
C LYS A 58 2.45 -16.76 -14.28
N GLY A 59 1.47 -17.29 -13.57
CA GLY A 59 1.23 -18.72 -13.46
C GLY A 59 2.05 -19.45 -12.37
N ASP A 60 2.99 -18.77 -11.72
CA ASP A 60 3.71 -19.34 -10.59
C ASP A 60 2.80 -19.55 -9.37
N THR A 61 3.27 -20.38 -8.44
CA THR A 61 2.78 -20.38 -7.06
C THR A 61 3.79 -19.64 -6.18
N LEU A 62 3.37 -18.50 -5.63
CA LEU A 62 4.16 -17.78 -4.64
C LEU A 62 4.07 -18.51 -3.31
N ARG A 63 5.21 -19.00 -2.83
CA ARG A 63 5.30 -19.74 -1.58
C ARG A 63 6.16 -19.00 -0.58
N VAL A 64 5.53 -18.44 0.45
CA VAL A 64 6.24 -17.63 1.44
C VAL A 64 6.10 -18.22 2.83
N LYS A 65 7.23 -18.67 3.38
CA LYS A 65 7.31 -19.09 4.78
C LYS A 65 7.52 -17.85 5.65
N VAL A 66 6.52 -17.51 6.45
CA VAL A 66 6.60 -16.45 7.46
C VAL A 66 6.92 -17.06 8.80
N ARG A 67 8.01 -16.62 9.44
CA ARG A 67 8.39 -17.00 10.79
C ARG A 67 8.31 -15.79 11.70
N ASN A 68 7.59 -15.91 12.80
CA ASN A 68 7.46 -14.86 13.80
C ASN A 68 8.57 -14.98 14.85
N GLU A 69 9.48 -14.02 14.87
CA GLU A 69 10.58 -13.90 15.82
C GLU A 69 10.47 -12.62 16.66
N LEU A 70 9.25 -12.06 16.78
CA LEU A 70 8.98 -10.85 17.54
C LEU A 70 9.11 -11.08 19.04
N THR A 71 9.79 -10.16 19.73
CA THR A 71 10.10 -10.27 21.16
C THR A 71 9.80 -8.99 21.95
N ASP A 72 9.71 -7.82 21.29
CA ASP A 72 9.54 -6.52 21.97
C ASP A 72 8.14 -6.39 22.60
N PRO A 73 8.02 -6.30 23.93
CA PRO A 73 6.73 -6.22 24.60
C PRO A 73 6.01 -4.88 24.45
N SER A 74 6.70 -3.83 23.98
CA SER A 74 6.10 -2.53 23.69
C SER A 74 5.36 -2.52 22.33
N MET A 75 5.59 -3.53 21.49
CA MET A 75 5.02 -3.68 20.15
C MET A 75 4.11 -4.92 20.08
N TYR A 76 3.35 -5.06 18.98
CA TYR A 76 2.59 -6.29 18.74
C TYR A 76 3.55 -7.46 18.50
N ARG A 77 3.33 -8.58 19.21
CA ARG A 77 4.20 -9.76 19.15
C ARG A 77 3.64 -10.92 18.34
N THR A 78 2.34 -10.92 18.06
CA THR A 78 1.74 -11.83 17.07
C THR A 78 1.72 -11.14 15.72
N THR A 79 1.58 -11.88 14.61
CA THR A 79 1.62 -11.29 13.26
C THR A 79 0.76 -12.06 12.27
N SER A 80 0.37 -11.40 11.20
CA SER A 80 -0.15 -12.01 9.98
C SER A 80 0.27 -11.15 8.79
N ILE A 81 0.34 -11.74 7.58
CA ILE A 81 0.73 -11.01 6.37
C ILE A 81 -0.40 -11.07 5.36
N HIS A 82 -0.81 -9.91 4.90
CA HIS A 82 -1.69 -9.77 3.75
C HIS A 82 -0.88 -9.49 2.47
N TRP A 83 -1.36 -10.06 1.39
CA TRP A 83 -0.77 -10.00 0.05
C TRP A 83 -1.61 -9.04 -0.79
N HIS A 84 -1.43 -7.75 -0.58
CA HIS A 84 -2.29 -6.69 -1.06
C HIS A 84 -2.43 -6.71 -2.60
N GLY A 85 -3.67 -6.88 -3.06
CA GLY A 85 -4.05 -6.94 -4.46
C GLY A 85 -4.04 -8.35 -5.07
N LEU A 86 -3.58 -9.39 -4.34
CA LEU A 86 -3.70 -10.76 -4.82
C LEU A 86 -5.14 -11.27 -4.60
N LEU A 87 -5.73 -11.83 -5.66
CA LEU A 87 -7.13 -12.23 -5.67
C LEU A 87 -7.44 -13.49 -4.86
N GLN A 88 -6.41 -14.30 -4.54
CA GLN A 88 -6.56 -15.52 -3.73
C GLN A 88 -7.67 -16.47 -4.23
N HIS A 89 -7.82 -16.64 -5.56
CA HIS A 89 -8.83 -17.52 -6.12
C HIS A 89 -8.75 -18.94 -5.56
N LYS A 90 -9.82 -19.39 -4.89
CA LYS A 90 -9.93 -20.69 -4.18
C LYS A 90 -8.89 -20.85 -3.06
N ASN A 91 -8.36 -19.79 -2.55
CA ASN A 91 -7.23 -19.76 -1.63
C ASN A 91 -7.41 -18.69 -0.54
N ALA A 92 -8.66 -18.42 -0.16
CA ALA A 92 -9.00 -17.38 0.80
C ALA A 92 -8.32 -17.55 2.17
N ASP A 93 -7.91 -18.79 2.53
CA ASP A 93 -7.19 -19.10 3.76
C ASP A 93 -5.77 -18.52 3.82
N ASP A 94 -5.19 -18.16 2.66
CA ASP A 94 -3.87 -17.52 2.56
C ASP A 94 -3.94 -16.00 2.27
N ASP A 95 -5.12 -15.37 2.37
CA ASP A 95 -5.26 -13.92 2.22
C ASP A 95 -4.62 -13.12 3.35
N GLY A 96 -4.66 -13.64 4.57
CA GLY A 96 -3.81 -13.20 5.67
C GLY A 96 -4.39 -12.26 6.72
N PRO A 97 -5.51 -11.51 6.54
CA PRO A 97 -6.02 -10.63 7.59
C PRO A 97 -6.44 -11.43 8.82
N ALA A 98 -5.89 -11.04 9.97
CA ALA A 98 -6.20 -11.66 11.25
C ALA A 98 -7.70 -11.56 11.57
N TRP A 99 -8.30 -12.65 12.05
CA TRP A 99 -9.71 -12.77 12.44
C TRP A 99 -10.72 -12.75 11.27
N VAL A 100 -10.25 -12.51 10.05
CA VAL A 100 -11.07 -12.66 8.84
C VAL A 100 -10.80 -14.02 8.21
N THR A 101 -9.57 -14.27 7.77
CA THR A 101 -9.20 -15.50 7.09
C THR A 101 -8.32 -16.43 7.90
N GLN A 102 -7.68 -15.96 8.97
CA GLN A 102 -6.81 -16.77 9.81
C GLN A 102 -6.67 -16.22 11.24
N CYS A 103 -6.17 -17.05 12.16
CA CYS A 103 -5.63 -16.57 13.43
C CYS A 103 -4.17 -16.09 13.24
N PRO A 104 -3.68 -15.16 14.08
CA PRO A 104 -2.30 -14.68 14.01
C PRO A 104 -1.26 -15.78 14.20
N ILE A 105 -0.09 -15.60 13.61
CA ILE A 105 1.11 -16.42 13.86
C ILE A 105 1.72 -15.98 15.19
N VAL A 106 1.75 -16.87 16.17
CA VAL A 106 2.29 -16.59 17.51
C VAL A 106 3.82 -16.52 17.50
N PRO A 107 4.47 -15.87 18.49
CA PRO A 107 5.93 -15.85 18.62
C PRO A 107 6.55 -17.24 18.52
N GLN A 108 7.68 -17.36 17.84
CA GLN A 108 8.44 -18.59 17.57
C GLN A 108 7.73 -19.62 16.67
N ALA A 109 6.50 -19.33 16.20
CA ALA A 109 5.81 -20.16 15.21
C ALA A 109 6.09 -19.70 13.77
N SER A 110 5.67 -20.52 12.83
CA SER A 110 5.71 -20.18 11.41
C SER A 110 4.48 -20.68 10.68
N TYR A 111 4.12 -19.97 9.63
CA TYR A 111 3.10 -20.38 8.66
C TYR A 111 3.66 -20.22 7.24
N THR A 112 3.20 -21.05 6.30
CA THR A 112 3.62 -20.94 4.90
C THR A 112 2.40 -20.68 4.06
N TYR A 113 2.35 -19.50 3.50
CA TYR A 113 1.37 -19.10 2.50
C TYR A 113 1.72 -19.74 1.16
N ASN A 114 0.73 -20.31 0.47
CA ASN A 114 0.90 -20.94 -0.84
C ASN A 114 -0.12 -20.34 -1.80
N ILE A 115 0.29 -19.36 -2.58
CA ILE A 115 -0.58 -18.49 -3.33
C ILE A 115 -0.44 -18.79 -4.82
N PRO A 116 -1.41 -19.50 -5.43
CA PRO A 116 -1.45 -19.68 -6.87
C PRO A 116 -1.74 -18.34 -7.56
N LEU A 117 -0.80 -17.82 -8.34
CA LEU A 117 -0.90 -16.50 -8.95
C LEU A 117 -1.83 -16.49 -10.18
N GLY A 118 -2.10 -17.64 -10.80
CA GLY A 118 -2.96 -17.73 -11.96
C GLY A 118 -2.54 -16.78 -13.08
N ASN A 119 -3.45 -15.95 -13.53
CA ASN A 119 -3.21 -14.97 -14.58
C ASN A 119 -2.81 -13.59 -14.06
N GLN A 120 -2.69 -13.40 -12.74
CA GLN A 120 -2.33 -12.09 -12.18
C GLN A 120 -0.90 -11.70 -12.53
N THR A 121 -0.74 -10.43 -12.84
CA THR A 121 0.54 -9.78 -13.16
C THR A 121 0.48 -8.32 -12.72
N GLY A 122 1.64 -7.70 -12.46
CA GLY A 122 1.69 -6.28 -12.12
C GLY A 122 2.39 -6.00 -10.81
N THR A 123 2.06 -4.86 -10.24
CA THR A 123 2.68 -4.30 -9.03
C THR A 123 1.75 -4.46 -7.85
N TYR A 124 2.25 -5.17 -6.85
CA TYR A 124 1.58 -5.50 -5.60
C TYR A 124 2.51 -5.19 -4.44
N TRP A 125 2.05 -5.46 -3.22
CA TRP A 125 2.89 -5.35 -2.02
C TRP A 125 2.38 -6.28 -0.92
N TYR A 126 3.13 -6.44 0.15
CA TYR A 126 2.72 -7.20 1.32
C TYR A 126 2.91 -6.38 2.57
N HIS A 127 2.06 -6.62 3.56
CA HIS A 127 2.16 -5.93 4.84
C HIS A 127 1.57 -6.73 6.00
N GLY A 128 1.93 -6.37 7.22
CA GLY A 128 1.28 -6.89 8.42
C GLY A 128 -0.20 -6.53 8.43
N HIS A 129 -1.06 -7.50 8.71
CA HIS A 129 -2.51 -7.27 8.80
C HIS A 129 -3.06 -7.77 10.15
N LEU A 130 -2.37 -7.40 11.20
CA LEU A 130 -2.75 -7.57 12.59
C LEU A 130 -2.70 -6.21 13.26
N ALA A 131 -3.86 -5.66 13.63
CA ALA A 131 -3.94 -4.31 14.17
C ALA A 131 -3.06 -3.35 13.34
N SER A 132 -2.53 -2.29 13.93
CA SER A 132 -1.68 -1.32 13.24
C SER A 132 -0.21 -1.74 13.06
N GLN A 133 0.10 -3.04 13.04
CA GLN A 133 1.48 -3.53 13.03
C GLN A 133 2.31 -3.08 11.82
N TYR A 134 1.70 -2.93 10.62
CA TYR A 134 2.47 -2.52 9.45
C TYR A 134 2.96 -1.06 9.52
N VAL A 135 2.30 -0.21 10.28
CA VAL A 135 2.74 1.17 10.55
C VAL A 135 4.13 1.19 11.17
N ASP A 136 4.45 0.17 11.98
CA ASP A 136 5.76 0.01 12.61
C ASP A 136 6.84 -0.56 11.67
N GLY A 137 6.54 -0.73 10.37
CA GLY A 137 7.52 -1.03 9.33
C GLY A 137 7.33 -2.36 8.58
N LEU A 138 6.37 -3.23 8.98
CA LEU A 138 6.16 -4.53 8.33
C LEU A 138 5.43 -4.38 7.00
N ARG A 139 6.16 -3.98 5.96
CA ARG A 139 5.66 -3.78 4.60
C ARG A 139 6.78 -3.92 3.58
N GLY A 140 6.46 -4.45 2.40
CA GLY A 140 7.44 -4.63 1.33
C GLY A 140 6.80 -4.86 -0.04
N PRO A 141 7.53 -4.63 -1.15
CA PRO A 141 7.01 -4.73 -2.50
C PRO A 141 6.92 -6.18 -2.98
N LEU A 142 5.96 -6.42 -3.89
CA LEU A 142 5.77 -7.67 -4.62
C LEU A 142 5.50 -7.36 -6.09
N VAL A 143 6.25 -7.97 -7.00
CA VAL A 143 6.07 -7.80 -8.45
C VAL A 143 5.87 -9.16 -9.10
N ILE A 144 4.79 -9.28 -9.88
CA ILE A 144 4.52 -10.45 -10.70
C ILE A 144 4.74 -10.03 -12.15
N TYR A 145 5.81 -10.57 -12.76
CA TYR A 145 6.16 -10.22 -14.12
C TYR A 145 5.26 -10.92 -15.12
N PRO A 146 4.73 -10.18 -16.10
CA PRO A 146 3.86 -10.68 -17.15
C PRO A 146 4.59 -11.04 -18.44
N GLU A 147 3.85 -11.65 -19.38
CA GLU A 147 3.95 -11.22 -20.78
C GLU A 147 3.32 -9.83 -20.86
N ASP A 148 4.12 -8.77 -20.91
CA ASP A 148 3.63 -7.41 -20.71
C ASP A 148 3.10 -6.78 -22.01
N PRO A 149 1.81 -6.37 -22.05
CA PRO A 149 1.25 -5.70 -23.22
C PRO A 149 1.93 -4.36 -23.52
N HIS A 150 2.62 -3.77 -22.55
CA HIS A 150 3.32 -2.49 -22.69
C HIS A 150 4.83 -2.64 -22.88
N LYS A 151 5.35 -3.85 -23.14
CA LYS A 151 6.80 -4.11 -23.22
C LYS A 151 7.53 -3.20 -24.20
N GLN A 152 6.90 -2.76 -25.26
CA GLN A 152 7.47 -1.84 -26.26
C GLN A 152 7.61 -0.40 -25.76
N LEU A 153 6.98 -0.03 -24.64
CA LEU A 153 7.01 1.34 -24.11
C LEU A 153 8.21 1.62 -23.22
N TYR A 154 8.91 0.59 -22.73
CA TYR A 154 10.05 0.74 -21.82
C TYR A 154 11.20 -0.23 -22.12
N ASP A 155 12.39 0.14 -21.68
CA ASP A 155 13.62 -0.63 -21.87
C ASP A 155 14.05 -1.32 -20.56
N VAL A 156 13.76 -0.70 -19.41
CA VAL A 156 14.18 -1.15 -18.07
C VAL A 156 12.96 -1.32 -17.17
N ASP A 157 12.87 -2.51 -16.54
CA ASP A 157 11.87 -2.87 -15.52
C ASP A 157 12.50 -3.94 -14.62
N ASP A 158 13.07 -3.53 -13.52
CA ASP A 158 13.78 -4.39 -12.58
C ASP A 158 13.60 -3.89 -11.13
N ALA A 159 14.33 -4.49 -10.19
CA ALA A 159 14.24 -4.12 -8.77
C ALA A 159 14.57 -2.65 -8.48
N THR A 160 15.37 -1.98 -9.31
CA THR A 160 15.78 -0.59 -9.10
C THR A 160 14.67 0.39 -9.47
N THR A 161 13.71 -0.03 -10.28
CA THR A 161 12.59 0.79 -10.74
C THR A 161 11.33 0.66 -9.85
N VAL A 162 11.38 -0.14 -8.79
CA VAL A 162 10.32 -0.25 -7.79
C VAL A 162 10.50 0.84 -6.74
N LEU A 163 9.52 1.73 -6.63
CA LEU A 163 9.52 2.86 -5.70
C LEU A 163 8.38 2.67 -4.68
N ILE A 164 8.73 2.21 -3.48
CA ILE A 164 7.78 2.14 -2.38
C ILE A 164 7.88 3.42 -1.55
N ILE A 165 6.81 4.20 -1.54
CA ILE A 165 6.68 5.43 -0.77
C ILE A 165 5.79 5.17 0.45
N GLY A 166 6.06 5.85 1.55
CA GLY A 166 5.25 5.68 2.75
C GLY A 166 5.56 6.70 3.83
N ASP A 167 4.57 6.95 4.65
CA ASP A 167 4.71 7.72 5.86
C ASP A 167 5.54 6.98 6.92
N TRP A 168 6.14 7.74 7.84
CA TRP A 168 6.94 7.20 8.92
C TRP A 168 6.61 7.88 10.24
N TYR A 169 6.53 7.07 11.31
CA TYR A 169 6.15 7.48 12.65
C TYR A 169 7.29 7.18 13.63
N HIS A 170 7.58 8.08 14.55
CA HIS A 170 8.58 7.86 15.60
C HIS A 170 7.98 7.17 16.83
N SER A 171 6.68 7.36 17.09
CA SER A 171 5.94 6.63 18.12
C SER A 171 5.51 5.25 17.63
N PHE A 172 5.41 4.28 18.53
CA PHE A 172 4.83 2.98 18.20
C PHE A 172 3.34 3.10 17.87
N SER A 173 2.90 2.35 16.87
CA SER A 173 1.52 2.37 16.42
C SER A 173 0.53 2.03 17.53
N ARG A 174 0.87 1.05 18.37
CA ARG A 174 0.09 0.68 19.57
C ARG A 174 -0.10 1.86 20.53
N ASP A 175 0.96 2.64 20.79
CA ASP A 175 0.89 3.81 21.69
C ASP A 175 0.06 4.94 21.08
N ILE A 176 0.10 5.11 19.76
CA ILE A 176 -0.73 6.08 19.04
C ILE A 176 -2.20 5.72 19.23
N LEU A 177 -2.59 4.49 18.94
CA LEU A 177 -3.98 4.02 19.07
C LEU A 177 -4.50 4.09 20.52
N THR A 178 -3.72 3.59 21.47
CA THR A 178 -4.13 3.56 22.89
C THR A 178 -4.20 4.94 23.52
N SER A 179 -3.48 5.93 22.97
CA SER A 179 -3.55 7.31 23.46
C SER A 179 -4.92 7.96 23.25
N GLY A 180 -5.71 7.46 22.29
CA GLY A 180 -6.97 8.08 21.84
C GLY A 180 -6.82 9.47 21.21
N ASN A 181 -5.58 9.96 21.06
CA ASN A 181 -5.30 11.30 20.53
C ASN A 181 -5.07 11.23 19.01
N ILE A 182 -6.06 11.66 18.23
CA ILE A 182 -6.03 11.68 16.77
C ILE A 182 -4.91 12.56 16.19
N THR A 183 -4.40 13.54 16.93
CA THR A 183 -3.28 14.37 16.43
C THR A 183 -1.97 13.58 16.33
N ARG A 184 -1.84 12.48 17.08
CA ARG A 184 -0.68 11.57 17.02
C ARG A 184 -0.74 10.62 15.81
N GLU A 185 -1.85 10.56 15.11
CA GLU A 185 -2.01 9.78 13.87
C GLU A 185 -1.35 10.47 12.66
N GLN A 186 -0.87 11.70 12.83
CA GLN A 186 -0.10 12.39 11.80
C GLN A 186 1.34 11.83 11.77
N PRO A 187 1.88 11.49 10.59
CA PRO A 187 3.23 10.98 10.48
C PRO A 187 4.26 12.04 10.83
N ASP A 188 5.39 11.63 11.36
CA ASP A 188 6.53 12.51 11.64
C ASP A 188 7.28 12.89 10.37
N SER A 189 7.43 11.94 9.43
CA SER A 189 8.10 12.13 8.15
C SER A 189 7.54 11.19 7.07
N ALA A 190 8.23 11.11 5.93
CA ALA A 190 7.94 10.15 4.87
C ALA A 190 9.20 9.70 4.15
N THR A 191 9.15 8.51 3.54
CA THR A 191 10.30 7.86 2.92
C THR A 191 10.00 7.41 1.49
N ILE A 192 11.04 7.32 0.67
CA ILE A 192 11.05 6.59 -0.61
C ILE A 192 12.08 5.46 -0.47
N ASN A 193 11.67 4.22 -0.69
CA ASN A 193 12.51 3.02 -0.51
C ASN A 193 13.25 3.00 0.84
N GLY A 194 12.53 3.35 1.92
CA GLY A 194 13.05 3.34 3.28
C GLY A 194 14.05 4.43 3.61
N LYS A 195 14.16 5.45 2.77
CA LYS A 195 15.02 6.60 2.99
C LYS A 195 14.22 7.90 2.95
N GLY A 196 14.46 8.77 3.93
CA GLY A 196 13.80 10.05 4.08
C GLY A 196 14.57 10.97 4.99
N ARG A 197 13.96 12.09 5.37
CA ARG A 197 14.53 13.06 6.31
C ARG A 197 13.46 13.54 7.28
N PHE A 198 13.77 13.50 8.54
CA PHE A 198 13.05 14.24 9.57
C PHE A 198 13.86 15.49 9.91
N ASP A 199 13.26 16.64 9.73
CA ASP A 199 13.89 17.92 10.04
C ASP A 199 12.88 18.78 10.80
N PRO A 200 12.82 18.63 12.12
CA PRO A 200 11.97 19.49 12.93
C PRO A 200 12.54 20.89 13.11
N ASP A 201 13.87 21.07 13.21
CA ASP A 201 14.50 22.35 13.50
C ASP A 201 16.01 22.32 13.19
N ASN A 202 16.41 22.16 11.92
CA ASN A 202 17.82 22.19 11.50
C ASN A 202 18.71 21.06 12.01
N THR A 203 18.18 19.88 12.25
CA THR A 203 19.03 18.70 12.41
C THR A 203 19.79 18.48 11.11
N PRO A 204 21.14 18.42 11.09
CA PRO A 204 21.88 18.24 9.85
C PRO A 204 21.37 17.02 9.11
N ALA A 205 20.87 17.21 7.89
CA ALA A 205 20.41 16.12 7.07
C ALA A 205 21.56 15.13 6.88
N ASN A 206 21.40 13.87 7.31
CA ASN A 206 22.33 12.84 6.92
C ASN A 206 22.18 12.64 5.40
N PRO A 207 23.19 12.95 4.59
CA PRO A 207 23.11 12.92 3.13
C PRO A 207 22.89 11.49 2.59
N ASP A 208 23.18 10.44 3.36
CA ASP A 208 22.91 9.05 3.01
C ASP A 208 21.43 8.67 3.17
N THR A 209 20.57 9.60 3.61
CA THR A 209 19.16 9.32 3.90
C THR A 209 18.25 9.39 2.68
N LEU A 210 18.71 9.87 1.52
CA LEU A 210 17.90 9.92 0.32
C LEU A 210 18.14 8.70 -0.58
N TYR A 211 17.05 8.14 -1.09
CA TYR A 211 17.13 7.14 -2.14
C TYR A 211 17.62 7.77 -3.45
N THR A 212 18.41 7.02 -4.23
CA THR A 212 18.93 7.48 -5.51
C THR A 212 18.57 6.46 -6.59
N LEU A 213 17.74 6.89 -7.54
CA LEU A 213 17.46 6.15 -8.77
C LEU A 213 18.48 6.58 -9.83
N ARG A 214 19.25 5.60 -10.34
CA ARG A 214 20.24 5.84 -11.40
C ARG A 214 19.68 5.46 -12.75
N VAL A 215 19.84 6.34 -13.75
CA VAL A 215 19.30 6.15 -15.09
C VAL A 215 20.34 6.45 -16.17
N GLN A 216 20.23 5.80 -17.30
CA GLN A 216 21.03 6.03 -18.50
C GLN A 216 20.24 6.87 -19.50
N ARG A 217 20.85 7.91 -20.03
CA ARG A 217 20.21 8.78 -21.03
C ARG A 217 19.76 7.98 -22.25
N GLY A 218 18.55 8.27 -22.73
CA GLY A 218 17.94 7.63 -23.89
C GLY A 218 17.24 6.30 -23.58
N LYS A 219 17.22 5.85 -22.30
CA LYS A 219 16.44 4.69 -21.86
C LYS A 219 15.10 5.12 -21.28
N ARG A 220 14.12 4.23 -21.41
CA ARG A 220 12.77 4.37 -20.85
C ARG A 220 12.62 3.40 -19.69
N TYR A 221 12.15 3.89 -18.55
CA TYR A 221 12.08 3.15 -17.29
C TYR A 221 10.62 2.96 -16.88
N ARG A 222 10.19 1.71 -16.68
CA ARG A 222 8.91 1.45 -16.00
C ARG A 222 9.11 1.61 -14.51
N LEU A 223 8.62 2.71 -13.96
CA LEU A 223 8.60 2.96 -12.52
C LEU A 223 7.34 2.34 -11.93
N ARG A 224 7.52 1.51 -10.90
CA ARG A 224 6.45 0.83 -10.16
C ARG A 224 6.29 1.52 -8.81
N VAL A 225 5.36 2.47 -8.73
CA VAL A 225 5.15 3.30 -7.54
C VAL A 225 4.08 2.69 -6.64
N ILE A 226 4.43 2.42 -5.38
CA ILE A 226 3.57 1.79 -4.38
C ILE A 226 3.40 2.77 -3.22
N ASN A 227 2.18 3.16 -2.88
CA ASN A 227 1.94 3.90 -1.62
C ASN A 227 1.59 2.91 -0.50
N SER A 228 2.53 2.71 0.40
CA SER A 228 2.41 1.80 1.55
C SER A 228 2.10 2.51 2.87
N SER A 229 1.56 3.72 2.82
CA SER A 229 1.29 4.55 4.00
C SER A 229 0.15 4.04 4.87
N ALA A 230 0.20 4.41 6.16
CA ALA A 230 -0.90 4.27 7.09
C ALA A 230 -1.94 5.40 6.95
N LEU A 231 -1.52 6.60 6.52
CA LEU A 231 -2.37 7.78 6.38
C LEU A 231 -2.08 8.55 5.09
N ALA A 232 -0.81 8.69 4.71
CA ALA A 232 -0.41 9.70 3.74
C ALA A 232 -0.88 9.40 2.31
N ALA A 233 -1.40 10.44 1.67
CA ALA A 233 -1.56 10.54 0.21
C ALA A 233 -0.44 11.41 -0.34
N PHE A 234 0.09 11.06 -1.50
CA PHE A 234 1.21 11.77 -2.12
C PHE A 234 0.86 12.26 -3.51
N ARG A 235 1.46 13.38 -3.91
CA ARG A 235 1.53 13.82 -5.30
C ARG A 235 2.92 13.54 -5.84
N VAL A 236 3.05 12.57 -6.74
CA VAL A 236 4.33 12.12 -7.28
C VAL A 236 4.65 12.84 -8.57
N SER A 237 5.86 13.39 -8.66
CA SER A 237 6.41 14.01 -9.88
C SER A 237 7.92 13.81 -9.95
N ILE A 238 8.47 13.89 -11.16
CA ILE A 238 9.91 13.87 -11.40
C ILE A 238 10.29 15.14 -12.15
N GLN A 239 11.14 15.93 -11.54
CA GLN A 239 11.55 17.23 -12.07
C GLN A 239 12.02 17.12 -13.51
N GLY A 240 11.38 17.90 -14.41
CA GLY A 240 11.72 17.97 -15.83
C GLY A 240 11.28 16.77 -16.68
N HIS A 241 10.57 15.77 -16.12
CA HIS A 241 10.16 14.57 -16.84
C HIS A 241 8.64 14.43 -16.88
N LYS A 242 8.12 13.95 -17.99
CA LYS A 242 6.76 13.45 -18.13
C LYS A 242 6.68 12.00 -17.68
N LEU A 243 5.49 11.60 -17.24
CA LEU A 243 5.18 10.25 -16.79
C LEU A 243 4.03 9.69 -17.63
N THR A 244 4.23 8.58 -18.31
CA THR A 244 3.16 7.88 -19.04
C THR A 244 2.62 6.76 -18.15
N VAL A 245 1.47 6.96 -17.54
CA VAL A 245 0.79 5.94 -16.72
C VAL A 245 0.34 4.78 -17.62
N ILE A 246 0.66 3.55 -17.21
CA ILE A 246 0.36 2.33 -17.99
C ILE A 246 -0.34 1.23 -17.17
N ALA A 247 -0.39 1.35 -15.84
CA ALA A 247 -1.16 0.44 -15.00
C ALA A 247 -1.55 1.10 -13.67
N ALA A 248 -2.68 0.65 -13.11
CA ALA A 248 -3.16 1.00 -11.78
C ALA A 248 -3.54 -0.27 -11.03
N ASP A 249 -3.05 -0.43 -9.79
CA ASP A 249 -3.31 -1.58 -8.90
C ASP A 249 -3.15 -2.96 -9.59
N GLY A 250 -2.11 -3.09 -10.43
CA GLY A 250 -1.84 -4.32 -11.18
C GLY A 250 -2.65 -4.48 -12.48
N VAL A 251 -3.61 -3.59 -12.76
CA VAL A 251 -4.43 -3.61 -13.98
C VAL A 251 -3.78 -2.75 -15.05
N PRO A 252 -3.36 -3.31 -16.21
CA PRO A 252 -2.86 -2.53 -17.34
C PRO A 252 -3.91 -1.56 -17.87
N THR A 253 -3.51 -0.32 -18.16
CA THR A 253 -4.38 0.74 -18.70
C THR A 253 -3.91 1.22 -20.07
N GLN A 254 -4.78 1.90 -20.79
CA GLN A 254 -4.35 2.70 -21.94
C GLN A 254 -3.30 3.72 -21.47
N PRO A 255 -2.21 3.94 -22.25
CA PRO A 255 -1.18 4.90 -21.87
C PRO A 255 -1.75 6.32 -21.70
N TYR A 256 -1.44 6.95 -20.57
CA TYR A 256 -1.92 8.29 -20.23
C TYR A 256 -0.75 9.16 -19.73
N GLU A 257 -0.34 10.14 -20.55
CA GLU A 257 0.76 11.05 -20.22
C GLU A 257 0.31 12.17 -19.28
N VAL A 258 1.09 12.37 -18.21
CA VAL A 258 0.86 13.37 -17.16
C VAL A 258 2.19 13.98 -16.70
N ASP A 259 2.14 15.10 -15.98
CA ASP A 259 3.29 15.66 -15.29
C ASP A 259 3.44 15.09 -13.88
N GLU A 260 2.31 14.80 -13.25
CA GLU A 260 2.24 14.31 -11.87
C GLU A 260 0.95 13.52 -11.63
N PHE A 261 0.95 12.68 -10.59
CA PHE A 261 -0.22 11.93 -10.18
C PHE A 261 -0.36 11.88 -8.66
N ASP A 262 -1.61 11.87 -8.19
CA ASP A 262 -1.93 11.59 -6.79
C ASP A 262 -2.01 10.07 -6.59
N ILE A 263 -1.52 9.59 -5.44
CA ILE A 263 -1.57 8.19 -5.03
C ILE A 263 -1.89 8.10 -3.53
N ILE A 264 -3.01 7.47 -3.19
CA ILE A 264 -3.47 7.29 -1.82
C ILE A 264 -3.00 5.96 -1.25
N ALA A 265 -3.11 5.79 0.08
CA ALA A 265 -2.64 4.59 0.77
C ALA A 265 -3.22 3.31 0.15
N GLY A 266 -2.37 2.32 -0.09
CA GLY A 266 -2.70 1.04 -0.72
C GLY A 266 -2.64 1.02 -2.24
N GLN A 267 -2.69 2.16 -2.92
CA GLN A 267 -2.66 2.25 -4.38
C GLN A 267 -1.28 1.97 -4.97
N ARG A 268 -1.27 1.50 -6.23
CA ARG A 268 -0.09 1.34 -7.06
C ARG A 268 -0.33 2.00 -8.41
N ILE A 269 0.70 2.68 -8.90
CA ILE A 269 0.71 3.26 -10.25
C ILE A 269 2.01 2.84 -10.92
N ASP A 270 1.90 2.22 -12.10
CA ASP A 270 3.05 1.98 -12.96
C ASP A 270 3.07 3.03 -14.07
N CYS A 271 4.20 3.69 -14.23
CA CYS A 271 4.38 4.68 -15.27
C CYS A 271 5.73 4.52 -15.99
N VAL A 272 5.78 4.94 -17.24
CA VAL A 272 7.02 5.01 -18.01
C VAL A 272 7.57 6.43 -17.92
N MET A 273 8.84 6.53 -17.53
CA MET A 273 9.64 7.76 -17.57
C MET A 273 10.72 7.62 -18.62
N GLU A 274 10.82 8.55 -19.55
CA GLU A 274 11.90 8.62 -20.51
C GLU A 274 13.06 9.45 -19.96
N ALA A 275 14.26 8.86 -19.89
CA ALA A 275 15.47 9.54 -19.45
C ALA A 275 16.06 10.36 -20.63
N ASN A 276 15.39 11.44 -21.01
CA ASN A 276 15.72 12.27 -22.17
C ASN A 276 16.28 13.66 -21.81
N GLN A 277 16.48 13.94 -20.53
CA GLN A 277 16.99 15.22 -20.06
C GLN A 277 18.52 15.30 -20.12
N ASN A 278 19.07 16.46 -19.80
CA ASN A 278 20.53 16.63 -19.65
C ASN A 278 21.07 15.71 -18.54
N PRO A 279 22.33 15.25 -18.63
CA PRO A 279 22.94 14.42 -17.58
C PRO A 279 23.21 15.25 -16.32
N GLU A 280 22.18 15.43 -15.53
CA GLU A 280 22.19 16.15 -14.24
C GLU A 280 21.50 15.28 -13.17
N THR A 281 21.36 15.82 -11.97
CA THR A 281 20.55 15.25 -10.90
C THR A 281 19.21 15.98 -10.83
N TYR A 282 18.12 15.21 -10.71
CA TYR A 282 16.75 15.72 -10.64
C TYR A 282 16.07 15.23 -9.38
N TRP A 283 15.07 15.98 -8.92
CA TRP A 283 14.25 15.55 -7.79
C TRP A 283 13.17 14.57 -8.24
N ILE A 284 13.01 13.48 -7.48
CA ILE A 284 11.76 12.73 -7.37
C ILE A 284 11.04 13.31 -6.16
N ASN A 285 9.91 13.97 -6.37
CA ASN A 285 9.14 14.63 -5.32
C ASN A 285 7.84 13.90 -5.05
N ALA A 286 7.53 13.72 -3.79
CA ALA A 286 6.27 13.17 -3.30
C ALA A 286 5.80 13.96 -2.06
N PRO A 287 5.33 15.23 -2.24
CA PRO A 287 4.70 15.98 -1.15
C PRO A 287 3.42 15.27 -0.71
N LEU A 288 3.16 15.28 0.61
CA LEU A 288 1.92 14.78 1.16
C LEU A 288 0.79 15.75 0.84
N THR A 289 -0.33 15.23 0.33
CA THR A 289 -1.48 16.06 -0.07
C THR A 289 -2.50 16.22 1.05
N ASN A 290 -2.49 15.33 2.03
CA ASN A 290 -3.41 15.32 3.18
C ASN A 290 -2.72 15.64 4.52
N VAL A 291 -1.41 15.86 4.53
CA VAL A 291 -0.62 16.27 5.70
C VAL A 291 0.21 17.48 5.35
N ALA A 292 0.06 18.56 6.10
CA ALA A 292 0.72 19.82 5.79
C ALA A 292 2.24 19.76 6.00
N ASN A 293 2.97 20.42 5.09
CA ASN A 293 4.41 20.71 5.20
C ASN A 293 5.34 19.47 5.28
N LYS A 294 4.90 18.32 4.74
CA LYS A 294 5.72 17.11 4.68
C LYS A 294 5.90 16.65 3.23
N THR A 295 7.07 16.11 2.95
CA THR A 295 7.44 15.64 1.61
C THR A 295 8.37 14.43 1.73
N ALA A 296 8.13 13.38 0.94
CA ALA A 296 9.14 12.38 0.65
C ALA A 296 9.92 12.82 -0.61
N GLN A 297 11.24 12.63 -0.59
CA GLN A 297 12.11 13.01 -1.69
C GLN A 297 13.14 11.93 -1.99
N ALA A 298 13.50 11.81 -3.28
CA ALA A 298 14.60 11.00 -3.76
C ALA A 298 15.32 11.72 -4.90
N LEU A 299 16.46 11.18 -5.31
CA LEU A 299 17.27 11.72 -6.40
C LEU A 299 17.17 10.81 -7.62
N LEU A 300 16.95 11.42 -8.79
CA LEU A 300 17.14 10.80 -10.08
C LEU A 300 18.49 11.27 -10.63
N VAL A 301 19.43 10.35 -10.84
CA VAL A 301 20.81 10.65 -11.27
C VAL A 301 21.07 10.00 -12.61
N TYR A 302 21.45 10.80 -13.62
CA TYR A 302 21.88 10.30 -14.90
C TYR A 302 23.30 9.75 -14.81
N GLU A 303 23.49 8.48 -15.21
CA GLU A 303 24.81 7.86 -15.31
C GLU A 303 25.55 8.28 -16.59
N GLY A 304 26.89 8.31 -16.55
CA GLY A 304 27.74 8.67 -17.65
C GLY A 304 28.45 10.00 -17.45
N ASP A 305 28.35 10.94 -18.37
CA ASP A 305 29.10 12.22 -18.41
C ASP A 305 28.66 13.25 -17.34
N ALA A 306 27.93 12.83 -16.33
CA ALA A 306 27.66 13.69 -15.18
C ALA A 306 28.97 14.02 -14.49
N GLY A 307 29.41 15.28 -14.61
CA GLY A 307 30.48 15.85 -13.80
C GLY A 307 30.18 15.64 -12.29
N PRO A 308 31.00 16.22 -11.41
CA PRO A 308 30.77 16.05 -9.98
C PRO A 308 29.31 16.35 -9.62
N TYR A 309 28.74 15.54 -8.70
CA TYR A 309 27.36 15.69 -8.23
C TYR A 309 26.98 17.16 -8.10
N ARG A 310 25.94 17.56 -8.79
CA ARG A 310 25.34 18.89 -8.63
C ARG A 310 23.94 18.71 -8.04
N PRO A 311 23.62 19.37 -6.92
CA PRO A 311 22.28 19.32 -6.38
C PRO A 311 21.27 19.83 -7.43
N PRO A 312 20.07 19.25 -7.51
CA PRO A 312 19.06 19.71 -8.46
C PRO A 312 18.74 21.20 -8.25
N LYS A 313 18.63 21.96 -9.34
CA LYS A 313 18.20 23.35 -9.28
C LYS A 313 16.72 23.41 -8.91
N GLY A 314 16.34 24.37 -8.05
CA GLY A 314 14.95 24.63 -7.73
C GLY A 314 14.31 23.60 -6.80
N ALA A 315 15.01 23.22 -5.72
CA ALA A 315 14.38 22.46 -4.65
C ALA A 315 13.04 23.09 -4.29
N TYR A 316 11.98 22.28 -4.27
CA TYR A 316 10.65 22.70 -3.80
C TYR A 316 10.83 23.37 -2.44
N ASN A 317 10.60 24.69 -2.42
CA ASN A 317 11.00 25.57 -1.34
C ASN A 317 10.30 25.21 -0.04
N ARG A 318 11.03 24.52 0.82
CA ARG A 318 11.09 24.77 2.28
C ARG A 318 12.28 24.08 2.94
N TRP A 319 13.02 23.28 2.17
CA TRP A 319 14.25 22.68 2.71
C TRP A 319 15.42 23.26 1.93
N ASN A 320 16.07 24.26 2.49
CA ASN A 320 17.37 24.67 1.97
C ASN A 320 18.29 23.45 2.06
N VAL A 321 18.57 22.85 0.89
CA VAL A 321 19.70 21.95 0.77
C VAL A 321 20.91 22.83 1.03
N THR A 322 21.39 22.85 2.27
CA THR A 322 22.53 23.67 2.65
C THR A 322 23.79 23.16 1.97
N ASP A 323 24.79 24.02 1.82
CA ASP A 323 26.10 23.72 1.25
C ASP A 323 26.80 22.48 1.86
N ASP A 324 26.30 21.97 2.98
CA ASP A 324 26.83 20.80 3.69
C ASP A 324 26.66 19.49 2.90
N ILE A 325 25.59 19.33 2.07
CA ILE A 325 25.44 18.17 1.18
C ILE A 325 26.48 18.22 0.05
N ILE A 326 26.80 19.42 -0.44
CA ILE A 326 27.79 19.63 -1.50
C ILE A 326 29.17 19.21 -1.04
N ASN A 327 29.52 19.51 0.21
CA ASN A 327 30.83 19.21 0.80
C ASN A 327 31.02 17.73 1.15
N TYR A 328 29.94 16.98 1.38
CA TYR A 328 30.01 15.54 1.71
C TYR A 328 30.34 14.67 0.49
N TYR A 329 29.84 15.02 -0.70
CA TYR A 329 30.11 14.27 -1.95
C TYR A 329 31.38 14.68 -2.70
N GLN A 330 32.14 15.64 -2.19
CA GLN A 330 33.49 15.89 -2.71
C GLN A 330 34.46 14.89 -2.08
N PRO A 331 35.20 14.07 -2.85
CA PRO A 331 36.22 13.19 -2.29
C PRO A 331 37.30 14.08 -1.66
N LYS A 332 37.39 14.06 -0.31
CA LYS A 332 38.50 14.68 0.42
C LYS A 332 39.79 14.02 -0.03
N ARG A 333 40.56 14.72 -0.87
CA ARG A 333 41.94 14.33 -1.12
C ARG A 333 42.72 14.42 0.19
N GLY A 334 43.06 13.24 0.71
CA GLY A 334 44.13 12.94 1.66
C GLY A 334 44.21 13.81 2.91
N GLN A 335 43.71 13.25 4.04
CA GLN A 335 44.45 13.30 5.32
C GLN A 335 43.81 12.30 6.29
N CYS A 336 44.51 11.21 6.55
CA CYS A 336 44.34 10.39 7.76
C CYS A 336 44.86 11.20 8.95
N ALA A 337 43.98 11.62 9.86
CA ALA A 337 44.36 12.05 11.20
C ALA A 337 43.28 11.60 12.19
N SER A 338 43.67 10.67 13.07
CA SER A 338 42.94 10.21 14.22
C SER A 338 42.62 11.34 15.19
N LYS A 339 41.35 11.52 15.57
CA LYS A 339 40.97 12.37 16.72
C LYS A 339 40.31 11.53 17.82
N PRO A 340 40.64 11.82 19.10
CA PRO A 340 40.12 11.06 20.24
C PRO A 340 38.72 11.49 20.64
N ALA A 341 37.98 10.55 21.24
CA ALA A 341 36.60 10.70 21.69
C ALA A 341 36.39 11.81 22.74
N PRO A 342 35.31 12.57 22.73
CA PRO A 342 35.02 13.56 23.76
C PRO A 342 34.42 12.92 25.03
N ARG A 343 34.88 13.38 26.18
CA ARG A 343 34.42 13.02 27.53
C ARG A 343 33.02 13.57 27.80
N MET A 344 32.15 12.76 28.38
CA MET A 344 30.84 13.17 28.93
C MET A 344 31.01 14.14 30.10
N HIS A 345 30.35 15.29 30.03
CA HIS A 345 30.09 16.13 31.20
C HIS A 345 28.66 15.95 31.71
N ARG A 346 28.53 15.57 32.99
CA ARG A 346 27.28 15.57 33.75
C ARG A 346 26.73 16.98 33.87
N ALA A 347 25.50 17.23 33.49
CA ALA A 347 24.76 18.43 33.84
C ALA A 347 23.73 18.11 34.95
N ARG A 348 23.75 19.00 35.97
CA ARG A 348 22.90 18.97 37.15
C ARG A 348 21.47 19.42 36.84
N MET A 349 20.50 18.76 37.50
CA MET A 349 19.12 19.24 37.62
C MET A 349 19.02 20.54 38.42
N ILE A 350 18.20 21.47 37.97
CA ILE A 350 17.62 22.54 38.79
C ILE A 350 16.16 22.74 38.44
N GLY A 351 15.35 22.59 39.40
CA GLY A 351 14.15 23.12 39.95
C GLY A 351 12.99 23.65 39.06
N ALA A 352 11.82 23.17 39.42
CA ALA A 352 10.51 23.57 38.96
C ALA A 352 10.11 25.00 39.34
N SER A 353 9.34 25.67 38.45
CA SER A 353 8.34 26.64 38.90
C SER A 353 7.08 26.59 38.05
N ARG A 354 5.95 26.47 38.72
CA ARG A 354 4.57 26.54 38.20
C ARG A 354 4.18 27.99 37.90
N HIS A 355 3.46 28.25 36.80
CA HIS A 355 2.32 29.19 36.80
C HIS A 355 1.40 28.94 35.60
N PRO A 356 0.08 29.16 35.75
CA PRO A 356 -0.93 28.84 34.77
C PRO A 356 -1.26 30.05 33.90
N LEU A 357 -1.55 29.86 32.61
CA LEU A 357 -2.15 30.88 31.78
C LEU A 357 -3.31 30.34 30.96
N GLY A 358 -4.38 31.13 31.02
CA GLY A 358 -5.69 30.84 30.54
C GLY A 358 -5.83 30.83 29.01
N LEU A 359 -6.87 30.12 28.62
CA LEU A 359 -7.41 30.07 27.27
C LEU A 359 -7.92 31.44 26.79
N ASN A 360 -7.50 31.82 25.58
CA ASN A 360 -8.31 32.71 24.75
C ASN A 360 -8.34 32.16 23.33
N MET A 361 -9.49 31.57 23.00
CA MET A 361 -9.83 31.20 21.63
C MET A 361 -10.23 32.46 20.84
N ALA A 362 -9.41 32.86 19.89
CA ALA A 362 -9.80 33.82 18.85
C ALA A 362 -9.97 33.07 17.52
N LYS A 363 -11.22 32.97 17.07
CA LYS A 363 -11.58 32.53 15.72
C LYS A 363 -10.88 33.43 14.68
N ARG A 364 -10.03 32.82 13.85
CA ARG A 364 -9.65 33.42 12.57
C ARG A 364 -9.95 32.42 11.45
N HIS A 365 -11.01 32.66 10.74
CA HIS A 365 -11.27 32.10 9.42
C HIS A 365 -10.27 32.74 8.45
N GLY A 366 -9.23 31.98 8.09
CA GLY A 366 -8.31 32.34 7.03
C GLY A 366 -8.60 31.47 5.81
N HIS A 367 -9.13 32.08 4.75
CA HIS A 367 -9.19 31.48 3.43
C HIS A 367 -7.78 31.07 3.01
N ILE A 368 -7.53 29.76 2.88
CA ILE A 368 -6.30 29.22 2.28
C ILE A 368 -6.39 29.53 0.78
N LYS A 369 -5.71 30.59 0.36
CA LYS A 369 -5.45 30.83 -1.07
C LYS A 369 -4.56 29.69 -1.57
N ARG A 370 -5.03 28.97 -2.60
CA ARG A 370 -4.20 28.09 -3.42
C ARG A 370 -2.95 28.86 -3.83
N GLN A 371 -1.78 28.45 -3.37
CA GLN A 371 -0.51 28.97 -3.86
C GLN A 371 -0.26 28.36 -5.24
N ASN A 372 -0.18 29.22 -6.23
CA ASN A 372 0.16 28.87 -7.61
C ASN A 372 1.54 28.20 -7.66
N VAL A 373 1.59 27.03 -8.27
CA VAL A 373 2.81 26.37 -8.71
C VAL A 373 3.50 27.28 -9.73
N THR A 374 4.77 27.58 -9.52
CA THR A 374 5.56 28.39 -10.45
C THR A 374 5.77 27.57 -11.75
N THR A 375 5.10 28.00 -12.80
CA THR A 375 5.20 27.47 -14.15
C THR A 375 6.60 27.70 -14.73
N THR A 376 7.29 26.64 -15.12
CA THR A 376 8.28 26.72 -16.16
C THR A 376 7.55 26.61 -17.50
N ASN A 377 7.53 27.68 -18.28
CA ASN A 377 6.91 27.79 -19.62
C ASN A 377 5.37 27.80 -19.71
N GLY A 378 4.65 28.52 -18.89
CA GLY A 378 3.31 29.01 -19.25
C GLY A 378 2.16 28.00 -19.40
N THR A 379 2.40 26.71 -19.39
CA THR A 379 1.39 25.65 -19.40
C THR A 379 1.16 25.10 -18.00
N ALA A 380 -0.11 24.96 -17.58
CA ALA A 380 -0.46 24.35 -16.31
C ALA A 380 -0.01 22.88 -16.29
N SER A 381 0.51 22.43 -15.14
CA SER A 381 0.88 21.01 -14.93
C SER A 381 -0.33 20.10 -15.12
N ILE A 382 -0.17 19.00 -15.85
CA ILE A 382 -1.19 17.98 -16.07
C ILE A 382 -1.13 17.00 -14.90
N VAL A 383 -2.10 17.10 -13.99
CA VAL A 383 -2.30 16.12 -12.92
C VAL A 383 -3.15 14.97 -13.44
N MET A 384 -2.78 13.73 -13.11
CA MET A 384 -3.57 12.54 -13.47
C MET A 384 -5.01 12.68 -12.95
N ASP A 385 -5.96 12.50 -13.85
CA ASP A 385 -7.36 12.31 -13.52
C ASP A 385 -7.65 10.81 -13.48
N GLU A 386 -7.87 10.27 -12.29
CA GLU A 386 -8.08 8.83 -12.08
C GLU A 386 -9.26 8.28 -12.91
N SER A 387 -10.28 9.08 -13.16
CA SER A 387 -11.44 8.68 -13.96
C SER A 387 -11.12 8.37 -15.44
N LYS A 388 -9.92 8.74 -15.90
CA LYS A 388 -9.42 8.49 -17.26
C LYS A 388 -8.54 7.25 -17.39
N LEU A 389 -8.35 6.48 -16.33
CA LEU A 389 -7.58 5.24 -16.36
C LEU A 389 -8.41 4.11 -16.98
N VAL A 390 -8.37 3.99 -18.29
CA VAL A 390 -9.13 2.97 -19.04
C VAL A 390 -8.39 1.65 -19.03
N PRO A 391 -8.99 0.55 -18.51
CA PRO A 391 -8.38 -0.78 -18.57
C PRO A 391 -8.06 -1.18 -20.00
N LEU A 392 -6.89 -1.78 -20.22
CA LEU A 392 -6.46 -2.22 -21.54
C LEU A 392 -7.24 -3.42 -22.03
N GLU A 393 -7.54 -4.35 -21.11
CA GLU A 393 -8.30 -5.57 -21.37
C GLU A 393 -9.69 -5.47 -20.74
N HIS A 394 -10.69 -5.95 -21.50
CA HIS A 394 -12.09 -5.98 -21.06
C HIS A 394 -12.56 -4.66 -20.45
N PRO A 395 -12.45 -3.52 -21.17
CA PRO A 395 -13.05 -2.28 -20.70
C PRO A 395 -14.56 -2.47 -20.55
N GLY A 396 -15.15 -1.86 -19.56
CA GLY A 396 -16.57 -2.01 -19.25
C GLY A 396 -16.80 -2.47 -17.83
N ALA A 397 -17.88 -1.96 -17.25
CA ALA A 397 -18.24 -2.28 -15.88
C ALA A 397 -18.71 -3.74 -15.73
N ALA A 398 -18.48 -4.32 -14.57
CA ALA A 398 -18.81 -5.71 -14.25
C ALA A 398 -20.29 -6.08 -14.50
N CYS A 399 -21.20 -5.12 -14.22
CA CYS A 399 -22.65 -5.27 -14.50
C CYS A 399 -23.04 -4.68 -15.87
N GLY A 400 -22.12 -4.04 -16.59
CA GLY A 400 -22.47 -3.20 -17.73
C GLY A 400 -23.34 -2.01 -17.31
N SER A 401 -24.23 -1.58 -18.20
CA SER A 401 -25.23 -0.54 -17.90
C SER A 401 -26.54 -1.11 -17.34
N ASN A 402 -26.65 -2.43 -17.20
CA ASN A 402 -27.81 -3.06 -16.59
C ASN A 402 -27.82 -2.85 -15.08
N PRO A 403 -28.99 -2.88 -14.43
CA PRO A 403 -29.04 -2.90 -12.97
C PRO A 403 -28.21 -4.05 -12.41
N ALA A 404 -27.45 -3.80 -11.34
CA ALA A 404 -26.75 -4.85 -10.62
C ALA A 404 -27.75 -5.85 -10.00
N ASP A 405 -27.35 -7.11 -9.85
CA ASP A 405 -28.16 -8.13 -9.18
C ASP A 405 -28.44 -7.75 -7.72
N LEU A 406 -27.48 -7.07 -7.08
CA LEU A 406 -27.59 -6.57 -5.71
C LEU A 406 -26.90 -5.21 -5.60
N VAL A 407 -27.62 -4.24 -5.03
CA VAL A 407 -27.08 -2.92 -4.71
C VAL A 407 -27.01 -2.76 -3.21
N LEU A 408 -25.83 -2.46 -2.69
CA LEU A 408 -25.61 -2.17 -1.27
C LEU A 408 -25.30 -0.69 -1.09
N ASN A 409 -26.07 -0.02 -0.25
CA ASN A 409 -25.82 1.36 0.15
C ASN A 409 -25.03 1.37 1.46
N LEU A 410 -23.80 1.85 1.39
CA LEU A 410 -22.86 1.88 2.50
C LEU A 410 -22.56 3.33 2.86
N THR A 411 -22.98 3.73 4.06
CA THR A 411 -22.70 5.07 4.57
C THR A 411 -21.68 4.99 5.69
N PHE A 412 -20.52 5.56 5.47
CA PHE A 412 -19.52 5.68 6.53
C PHE A 412 -19.68 6.98 7.33
N GLY A 413 -19.33 6.93 8.60
CA GLY A 413 -19.41 8.09 9.46
C GLY A 413 -18.47 7.99 10.66
N LEU A 414 -18.13 9.16 11.22
CA LEU A 414 -17.32 9.28 12.42
C LEU A 414 -18.21 9.66 13.61
N ASN A 415 -18.21 8.84 14.63
CA ASN A 415 -18.76 9.23 15.93
C ASN A 415 -17.73 10.11 16.65
N THR A 416 -17.96 11.43 16.64
CA THR A 416 -17.02 12.41 17.19
C THR A 416 -16.85 12.31 18.72
N THR A 417 -17.79 11.66 19.42
CA THR A 417 -17.71 11.46 20.88
C THR A 417 -16.78 10.31 21.23
N SER A 418 -16.88 9.18 20.50
CA SER A 418 -16.06 7.98 20.77
C SER A 418 -14.81 7.90 19.90
N GLY A 419 -14.73 8.69 18.81
CA GLY A 419 -13.69 8.58 17.80
C GLY A 419 -13.81 7.32 16.94
N ALA A 420 -14.91 6.58 17.03
CA ALA A 420 -15.12 5.37 16.26
C ALA A 420 -15.63 5.71 14.84
N TRP A 421 -15.08 5.04 13.85
CA TRP A 421 -15.61 4.98 12.50
C TRP A 421 -16.63 3.84 12.39
N ALA A 422 -17.61 4.00 11.54
CA ALA A 422 -18.65 2.98 11.32
C ALA A 422 -19.11 2.97 9.86
N ILE A 423 -19.54 1.81 9.37
CA ILE A 423 -20.30 1.67 8.13
C ILE A 423 -21.74 1.33 8.54
N ASN A 424 -22.73 2.07 8.02
CA ASN A 424 -24.14 1.92 8.36
C ASN A 424 -24.39 1.90 9.88
N GLY A 425 -23.62 2.70 10.64
CA GLY A 425 -23.75 2.82 12.08
C GLY A 425 -23.11 1.70 12.89
N ILE A 426 -22.50 0.69 12.24
CA ILE A 426 -21.84 -0.44 12.90
C ILE A 426 -20.33 -0.25 12.83
N PRO A 427 -19.65 0.04 13.95
CA PRO A 427 -18.19 0.00 14.00
C PRO A 427 -17.73 -1.46 14.02
N TYR A 428 -16.85 -1.80 13.07
CA TYR A 428 -16.27 -3.13 13.00
C TYR A 428 -15.47 -3.46 14.28
N ARG A 429 -15.62 -4.70 14.73
CA ARG A 429 -14.79 -5.33 15.75
C ARG A 429 -14.41 -6.72 15.29
N SER A 430 -13.13 -7.06 15.41
CA SER A 430 -12.64 -8.40 15.09
C SER A 430 -13.43 -9.45 15.90
N PRO A 431 -13.93 -10.50 15.23
CA PRO A 431 -14.60 -11.60 15.94
C PRO A 431 -13.58 -12.45 16.71
N ASP A 432 -14.05 -13.23 17.70
CA ASP A 432 -13.19 -14.09 18.52
C ASP A 432 -12.57 -15.24 17.74
N ILE A 433 -13.22 -15.69 16.66
CA ILE A 433 -12.70 -16.69 15.73
C ILE A 433 -12.78 -16.16 14.30
N PRO A 434 -11.81 -16.52 13.43
CA PRO A 434 -11.82 -16.07 12.06
C PRO A 434 -13.15 -16.39 11.34
N THR A 435 -13.65 -15.43 10.58
CA THR A 435 -14.87 -15.60 9.79
C THR A 435 -14.80 -16.83 8.89
N LEU A 436 -13.64 -17.08 8.26
CA LEU A 436 -13.42 -18.29 7.45
C LEU A 436 -13.58 -19.58 8.28
N LEU A 437 -12.99 -19.61 9.49
CA LEU A 437 -13.11 -20.79 10.35
C LEU A 437 -14.57 -21.03 10.76
N ARG A 438 -15.32 -19.98 11.07
CA ARG A 438 -16.76 -20.07 11.38
C ARG A 438 -17.52 -20.68 10.18
N ILE A 439 -17.33 -20.16 8.97
CA ILE A 439 -17.95 -20.72 7.75
C ILE A 439 -17.60 -22.21 7.57
N LEU A 440 -16.34 -22.61 7.80
CA LEU A 440 -15.87 -23.99 7.59
C LEU A 440 -16.31 -24.97 8.66
N THR A 441 -16.70 -24.50 9.85
CA THR A 441 -17.12 -25.35 10.97
C THR A 441 -18.64 -25.44 11.12
N ASP A 442 -19.38 -24.57 10.47
CA ASP A 442 -20.83 -24.66 10.40
C ASP A 442 -21.23 -25.79 9.47
N ASN A 443 -22.05 -26.72 9.96
CA ASN A 443 -22.53 -27.86 9.18
C ASN A 443 -23.87 -27.58 8.48
N ASP A 444 -24.48 -26.45 8.81
CA ASP A 444 -25.78 -26.01 8.27
C ASP A 444 -25.59 -24.90 7.22
N THR A 445 -26.69 -24.43 6.68
CA THR A 445 -26.70 -23.25 5.80
C THR A 445 -26.27 -22.03 6.57
N VAL A 446 -25.16 -21.40 6.16
CA VAL A 446 -24.62 -20.19 6.78
C VAL A 446 -25.59 -19.03 6.60
N THR A 447 -25.93 -18.38 7.71
CA THR A 447 -26.85 -17.24 7.76
C THR A 447 -26.16 -16.01 8.40
N ALA A 448 -26.75 -14.84 8.24
CA ALA A 448 -26.20 -13.62 8.85
C ALA A 448 -26.17 -13.68 10.40
N SER A 449 -27.06 -14.48 11.04
CA SER A 449 -27.10 -14.65 12.50
C SER A 449 -25.96 -15.48 13.05
N ASP A 450 -25.20 -16.18 12.22
CA ASP A 450 -24.05 -16.99 12.63
C ASP A 450 -22.81 -16.11 12.91
N PHE A 451 -22.86 -14.84 12.52
CA PHE A 451 -21.77 -13.89 12.75
C PHE A 451 -22.13 -12.87 13.83
N PRO A 452 -21.18 -12.52 14.71
CA PRO A 452 -21.38 -11.42 15.66
C PRO A 452 -21.74 -10.13 14.90
N GLN A 453 -22.75 -9.40 15.38
CA GLN A 453 -23.16 -8.13 14.74
C GLN A 453 -21.96 -7.17 14.56
N ALA A 454 -21.07 -7.11 15.57
CA ALA A 454 -19.89 -6.24 15.55
C ALA A 454 -18.83 -6.67 14.49
N SER A 455 -18.85 -7.92 14.00
CA SER A 455 -17.99 -8.31 12.89
C SER A 455 -18.45 -7.77 11.55
N HIS A 456 -19.63 -7.14 11.51
CA HIS A 456 -20.24 -6.47 10.35
C HIS A 456 -20.15 -7.32 9.07
N THR A 457 -20.50 -8.61 9.20
CA THR A 457 -20.42 -9.58 8.11
C THR A 457 -21.71 -9.55 7.29
N THR A 458 -21.58 -9.37 5.98
CA THR A 458 -22.69 -9.37 5.02
C THR A 458 -22.51 -10.54 4.05
N LEU A 459 -23.56 -11.36 3.87
CA LEU A 459 -23.55 -12.46 2.92
C LEU A 459 -23.75 -11.95 1.50
N LEU A 460 -22.92 -12.41 0.57
CA LEU A 460 -23.09 -12.15 -0.86
C LEU A 460 -23.41 -13.45 -1.61
N PRO A 461 -24.43 -13.42 -2.49
CA PRO A 461 -24.78 -14.58 -3.32
C PRO A 461 -23.71 -14.83 -4.37
N LYS A 462 -23.56 -16.09 -4.78
CA LYS A 462 -22.61 -16.53 -5.79
C LYS A 462 -22.97 -16.07 -7.20
N ASP A 463 -21.95 -15.81 -8.04
CA ASP A 463 -22.04 -15.51 -9.48
C ASP A 463 -22.99 -14.34 -9.79
N LYS A 464 -23.03 -13.33 -8.91
CA LYS A 464 -23.83 -12.11 -9.02
C LYS A 464 -22.99 -10.90 -9.34
N CYS A 465 -23.62 -9.90 -9.93
CA CYS A 465 -23.03 -8.58 -10.07
C CYS A 465 -23.47 -7.70 -8.92
N ILE A 466 -22.51 -7.17 -8.18
CA ILE A 466 -22.71 -6.34 -7.00
C ILE A 466 -22.35 -4.89 -7.33
N GLU A 467 -23.20 -3.97 -6.91
CA GLU A 467 -22.87 -2.54 -6.90
C GLU A 467 -22.84 -2.03 -5.47
N LEU A 468 -21.74 -1.37 -5.10
CA LEU A 468 -21.62 -0.68 -3.82
C LEU A 468 -21.74 0.82 -4.05
N ASN A 469 -22.75 1.45 -3.44
CA ASN A 469 -22.85 2.89 -3.31
C ASN A 469 -22.23 3.30 -1.96
N ILE A 470 -21.00 3.78 -1.98
CA ILE A 470 -20.26 4.14 -0.77
C ILE A 470 -20.31 5.65 -0.62
N THR A 471 -20.95 6.16 0.42
CA THR A 471 -21.10 7.60 0.71
C THR A 471 -20.64 7.92 2.12
N GLY A 472 -20.25 9.16 2.36
CA GLY A 472 -19.82 9.59 3.68
C GLY A 472 -20.84 10.49 4.38
N ASN A 473 -20.80 10.46 5.70
CA ASN A 473 -21.46 11.39 6.60
C ASN A 473 -20.49 11.70 7.76
N SER A 474 -19.25 11.97 7.41
CA SER A 474 -18.18 12.17 8.39
C SER A 474 -18.09 13.62 8.89
N GLY A 475 -18.55 14.56 8.07
CA GLY A 475 -18.37 15.99 8.30
C GLY A 475 -16.91 16.45 8.20
N VAL A 476 -16.01 15.56 7.75
CA VAL A 476 -14.59 15.86 7.52
C VAL A 476 -14.25 15.61 6.06
N ASN A 477 -13.62 16.58 5.42
CA ASN A 477 -13.27 16.48 4.00
C ASN A 477 -11.92 15.77 3.84
N ILE A 478 -11.91 14.46 4.13
CA ILE A 478 -10.76 13.58 3.90
C ILE A 478 -11.11 12.57 2.80
N ILE A 479 -10.09 12.16 2.03
CA ILE A 479 -10.21 11.05 1.09
C ILE A 479 -9.94 9.75 1.86
N HIS A 480 -10.90 8.84 1.85
CA HIS A 480 -10.77 7.50 2.43
C HIS A 480 -10.43 6.50 1.34
N PRO A 481 -9.23 5.89 1.35
CA PRO A 481 -8.89 4.79 0.45
C PRO A 481 -9.73 3.55 0.81
N ILE A 482 -10.72 3.22 0.01
CA ILE A 482 -11.55 2.03 0.20
C ILE A 482 -10.90 0.87 -0.54
N HIS A 483 -10.50 -0.17 0.20
CA HIS A 483 -9.91 -1.39 -0.30
C HIS A 483 -10.85 -2.58 -0.14
N LEU A 484 -10.89 -3.44 -1.16
CA LEU A 484 -11.64 -4.70 -1.15
C LEU A 484 -10.68 -5.86 -1.43
N HIS A 485 -10.58 -6.79 -0.48
CA HIS A 485 -9.82 -8.01 -0.63
C HIS A 485 -10.47 -8.96 -1.65
N GLY A 486 -9.68 -9.82 -2.25
CA GLY A 486 -10.14 -10.89 -3.14
C GLY A 486 -10.66 -10.45 -4.50
N HIS A 487 -10.79 -9.16 -4.76
CA HIS A 487 -11.38 -8.61 -5.98
C HIS A 487 -10.63 -7.39 -6.50
N THR A 488 -10.64 -7.20 -7.83
CA THR A 488 -10.61 -5.88 -8.44
C THR A 488 -12.05 -5.46 -8.74
N PHE A 489 -12.30 -4.17 -8.71
CA PHE A 489 -13.62 -3.59 -8.99
C PHE A 489 -13.54 -2.47 -10.03
N ASP A 490 -14.64 -2.24 -10.72
CA ASP A 490 -14.80 -1.15 -11.68
C ASP A 490 -15.37 0.08 -10.98
N VAL A 491 -14.69 1.23 -11.07
CA VAL A 491 -15.13 2.48 -10.46
C VAL A 491 -16.07 3.19 -11.42
N VAL A 492 -17.36 2.95 -11.29
CA VAL A 492 -18.37 3.46 -12.23
C VAL A 492 -18.77 4.90 -11.96
N GLN A 493 -18.50 5.43 -10.76
CA GLN A 493 -18.80 6.83 -10.47
C GLN A 493 -17.89 7.38 -9.36
N PHE A 494 -17.34 8.56 -9.57
CA PHE A 494 -16.62 9.35 -8.56
C PHE A 494 -17.51 10.51 -8.12
N GLY A 495 -17.82 10.60 -6.83
CA GLY A 495 -18.66 11.66 -6.27
C GLY A 495 -19.99 11.83 -7.02
N ASN A 496 -20.29 13.05 -7.39
CA ASN A 496 -21.51 13.42 -8.12
C ASN A 496 -21.35 13.41 -9.65
N ASN A 497 -20.26 12.85 -10.19
CA ASN A 497 -20.04 12.78 -11.64
C ASN A 497 -21.07 11.87 -12.32
N THR A 498 -21.22 12.00 -13.63
CA THR A 498 -22.01 11.05 -14.42
C THR A 498 -21.37 9.66 -14.38
N PRO A 499 -22.14 8.58 -14.12
CA PRO A 499 -21.61 7.23 -14.13
C PRO A 499 -21.01 6.83 -15.47
N ASN A 500 -19.88 6.13 -15.45
CA ASN A 500 -19.21 5.57 -16.61
C ASN A 500 -19.26 4.03 -16.54
N TYR A 501 -20.10 3.42 -17.37
CA TYR A 501 -20.20 1.96 -17.47
C TYR A 501 -19.45 1.38 -18.68
N VAL A 502 -18.94 2.23 -19.56
CA VAL A 502 -18.34 1.82 -20.84
C VAL A 502 -16.88 1.45 -20.67
N ASN A 503 -16.13 2.27 -19.93
CA ASN A 503 -14.69 2.11 -19.72
C ASN A 503 -14.26 2.68 -18.37
N PRO A 504 -14.91 2.25 -17.27
CA PRO A 504 -14.55 2.72 -15.92
C PRO A 504 -13.14 2.27 -15.56
N PRO A 505 -12.43 3.02 -14.72
CA PRO A 505 -11.20 2.55 -14.11
C PRO A 505 -11.42 1.25 -13.34
N ARG A 506 -10.43 0.33 -13.41
CA ARG A 506 -10.44 -0.92 -12.64
C ARG A 506 -9.26 -0.94 -11.70
N ARG A 507 -9.53 -1.24 -10.41
CA ARG A 507 -8.50 -1.25 -9.35
C ARG A 507 -8.99 -1.98 -8.10
N ASP A 508 -8.17 -2.07 -7.05
CA ASP A 508 -8.56 -2.66 -5.76
C ASP A 508 -8.60 -1.65 -4.60
N VAL A 509 -8.15 -0.40 -4.84
CA VAL A 509 -8.26 0.71 -3.87
C VAL A 509 -8.77 1.97 -4.57
N VAL A 510 -9.85 2.56 -4.08
CA VAL A 510 -10.41 3.82 -4.61
C VAL A 510 -10.65 4.84 -3.50
N GLY A 511 -10.39 6.13 -3.81
CA GLY A 511 -10.68 7.22 -2.89
C GLY A 511 -12.17 7.53 -2.81
N SER A 512 -12.74 7.54 -1.60
CA SER A 512 -14.09 8.04 -1.32
C SER A 512 -14.05 9.24 -0.39
N THR A 513 -14.85 10.24 -0.70
CA THR A 513 -15.15 11.37 0.20
C THR A 513 -16.61 11.28 0.65
N ASP A 514 -17.11 12.28 1.39
CA ASP A 514 -18.54 12.34 1.73
C ASP A 514 -19.44 12.38 0.47
N ALA A 515 -18.93 12.88 -0.67
CA ALA A 515 -19.63 12.83 -1.95
C ALA A 515 -19.74 11.41 -2.53
N GLY A 516 -18.94 10.47 -2.02
CA GLY A 516 -19.01 9.06 -2.29
C GLY A 516 -18.29 8.56 -3.53
N VAL A 517 -18.42 7.26 -3.74
CA VAL A 517 -17.94 6.52 -4.91
C VAL A 517 -18.86 5.35 -5.17
N ARG A 518 -19.04 4.98 -6.43
CA ARG A 518 -19.80 3.78 -6.81
C ARG A 518 -18.88 2.80 -7.52
N ILE A 519 -18.87 1.56 -7.04
CA ILE A 519 -18.03 0.49 -7.59
C ILE A 519 -18.88 -0.74 -7.94
N GLN A 520 -18.41 -1.52 -8.93
CA GLN A 520 -19.04 -2.77 -9.33
C GLN A 520 -18.01 -3.90 -9.38
N PHE A 521 -18.42 -5.10 -8.94
CA PHE A 521 -17.62 -6.33 -9.05
C PHE A 521 -18.53 -7.55 -9.17
N ARG A 522 -17.95 -8.73 -9.50
CA ARG A 522 -18.67 -10.00 -9.56
C ARG A 522 -18.28 -10.90 -8.39
N THR A 523 -19.27 -11.59 -7.83
CA THR A 523 -19.07 -12.61 -6.81
C THR A 523 -18.69 -13.95 -7.43
N ASP A 524 -17.50 -14.01 -8.00
CA ASP A 524 -16.94 -15.20 -8.67
C ASP A 524 -15.78 -15.83 -7.89
N ASN A 525 -15.47 -15.28 -6.73
CA ASN A 525 -14.37 -15.68 -5.86
C ASN A 525 -14.84 -15.96 -4.41
N PRO A 526 -15.45 -17.12 -4.12
CA PRO A 526 -15.95 -17.46 -2.79
C PRO A 526 -14.91 -17.30 -1.68
N GLY A 527 -15.23 -16.50 -0.67
CA GLY A 527 -14.35 -16.22 0.45
C GLY A 527 -14.94 -15.18 1.42
N PRO A 528 -14.42 -15.07 2.65
CA PRO A 528 -14.69 -13.93 3.50
C PRO A 528 -13.70 -12.80 3.14
N TRP A 529 -14.17 -11.81 2.41
CA TRP A 529 -13.36 -10.71 1.91
C TRP A 529 -13.52 -9.47 2.77
N PHE A 530 -12.39 -8.92 3.21
CA PHE A 530 -12.38 -7.72 4.01
C PHE A 530 -12.54 -6.50 3.12
N MET A 531 -13.46 -5.61 3.44
CA MET A 531 -13.58 -4.27 2.86
C MET A 531 -13.34 -3.25 3.96
N HIS A 532 -12.38 -2.36 3.76
CA HIS A 532 -12.02 -1.40 4.78
C HIS A 532 -11.41 -0.12 4.20
N CYS A 533 -11.38 0.93 5.00
CA CYS A 533 -10.56 2.10 4.72
C CYS A 533 -9.09 1.74 4.92
N HIS A 534 -8.22 2.03 3.95
CA HIS A 534 -6.79 1.72 4.04
C HIS A 534 -5.99 2.79 4.82
N ILE A 535 -6.65 3.83 5.37
CA ILE A 535 -6.08 4.58 6.48
C ILE A 535 -6.16 3.68 7.71
N ASP A 536 -5.00 3.21 8.17
CA ASP A 536 -4.89 2.19 9.22
C ASP A 536 -5.57 2.62 10.53
N TRP A 537 -5.42 3.88 10.89
CA TRP A 537 -6.08 4.47 12.06
C TRP A 537 -7.61 4.43 11.98
N HIS A 538 -8.17 4.56 10.78
CA HIS A 538 -9.62 4.45 10.57
C HIS A 538 -10.09 3.00 10.63
N LEU A 539 -9.34 2.07 10.03
CA LEU A 539 -9.59 0.64 10.14
C LEU A 539 -9.65 0.19 11.61
N GLU A 540 -8.63 0.52 12.39
CA GLU A 540 -8.54 0.13 13.80
C GLU A 540 -9.63 0.76 14.68
N ARG A 541 -10.20 1.87 14.23
CA ARG A 541 -11.34 2.52 14.87
C ARG A 541 -12.70 2.03 14.37
N GLY A 542 -12.73 1.05 13.47
CA GLY A 542 -13.94 0.34 13.05
C GLY A 542 -14.43 0.63 11.62
N PHE A 543 -13.65 1.28 10.76
CA PHE A 543 -14.03 1.53 9.37
C PHE A 543 -13.78 0.30 8.49
N ALA A 544 -14.52 -0.75 8.74
CA ALA A 544 -14.45 -2.00 7.99
C ALA A 544 -15.76 -2.80 8.03
N MET A 545 -15.86 -3.78 7.12
CA MET A 545 -16.88 -4.82 7.10
C MET A 545 -16.34 -6.06 6.37
N ILE A 546 -17.02 -7.19 6.49
CA ILE A 546 -16.67 -8.44 5.82
C ILE A 546 -17.78 -8.81 4.83
N PHE A 547 -17.41 -9.14 3.61
CA PHE A 547 -18.29 -9.82 2.68
C PHE A 547 -18.02 -11.32 2.72
N ALA A 548 -18.95 -12.11 3.28
CA ALA A 548 -18.92 -13.56 3.18
C ALA A 548 -19.54 -13.95 1.83
N GLU A 549 -18.70 -14.05 0.81
CA GLU A 549 -19.11 -14.37 -0.55
C GLU A 549 -19.33 -15.86 -0.73
N ALA A 550 -20.52 -16.23 -1.16
CA ALA A 550 -20.90 -17.60 -1.50
C ALA A 550 -20.45 -18.64 -0.46
N PRO A 551 -20.83 -18.53 0.82
CA PRO A 551 -20.31 -19.39 1.89
C PRO A 551 -20.52 -20.88 1.64
N GLU A 552 -21.59 -21.28 0.97
CA GLU A 552 -21.84 -22.68 0.60
C GLU A 552 -20.76 -23.20 -0.38
N ALA A 553 -20.26 -22.35 -1.27
CA ALA A 553 -19.22 -22.72 -2.20
C ALA A 553 -17.83 -22.81 -1.53
N ILE A 554 -17.64 -22.13 -0.38
CA ILE A 554 -16.44 -22.27 0.47
C ILE A 554 -16.44 -23.64 1.14
N GLN A 555 -17.60 -24.11 1.60
CA GLN A 555 -17.74 -25.39 2.31
C GLN A 555 -17.69 -26.58 1.35
N GLN A 556 -18.29 -26.47 0.16
CA GLN A 556 -18.56 -27.59 -0.74
C GLN A 556 -18.31 -27.24 -2.21
N GLY A 557 -18.12 -28.27 -3.05
CA GLY A 557 -18.00 -28.10 -4.49
C GLY A 557 -16.59 -27.77 -5.00
N PRO A 558 -16.46 -27.40 -6.27
CA PRO A 558 -15.17 -27.24 -6.95
C PRO A 558 -14.38 -26.00 -6.51
N LYS A 559 -15.05 -25.08 -5.82
CA LYS A 559 -14.43 -23.86 -5.26
C LYS A 559 -14.20 -23.95 -3.74
N ARG A 560 -14.38 -25.14 -3.16
CA ARG A 560 -14.16 -25.36 -1.73
C ARG A 560 -12.77 -24.93 -1.30
N VAL A 561 -12.69 -24.21 -0.18
CA VAL A 561 -11.41 -23.83 0.46
C VAL A 561 -10.87 -25.02 1.25
N HIS A 562 -9.63 -25.39 0.98
CA HIS A 562 -8.97 -26.52 1.61
C HIS A 562 -7.93 -26.07 2.62
N VAL A 563 -8.36 -25.83 3.84
CA VAL A 563 -7.44 -25.51 4.93
C VAL A 563 -6.66 -26.73 5.40
N ASN A 564 -5.35 -26.57 5.55
CA ASN A 564 -4.46 -27.61 6.06
C ASN A 564 -4.36 -27.59 7.61
N ASN A 565 -3.76 -28.63 8.19
CA ASN A 565 -3.62 -28.72 9.65
C ASN A 565 -2.80 -27.57 10.25
N LYS A 566 -1.82 -27.03 9.52
CA LYS A 566 -1.00 -25.90 10.02
C LYS A 566 -1.80 -24.62 10.12
N TRP A 567 -2.74 -24.40 9.19
CA TRP A 567 -3.68 -23.30 9.27
C TRP A 567 -4.57 -23.43 10.52
N ARG A 568 -5.14 -24.63 10.76
CA ARG A 568 -5.97 -24.89 11.96
C ARG A 568 -5.16 -24.74 13.27
N GLU A 569 -3.87 -25.04 13.24
CA GLU A 569 -2.98 -24.86 14.38
C GLU A 569 -2.76 -23.39 14.77
N LEU A 570 -2.95 -22.42 13.86
CA LEU A 570 -2.78 -21.01 14.18
C LEU A 570 -3.69 -20.60 15.34
N CYS A 571 -4.98 -20.90 15.25
CA CYS A 571 -5.96 -20.56 16.29
C CYS A 571 -5.63 -21.31 17.60
N ARG A 572 -5.38 -22.63 17.54
CA ARG A 572 -5.05 -23.41 18.73
C ARG A 572 -3.81 -22.89 19.48
N LYS A 573 -2.79 -22.45 18.74
CA LYS A 573 -1.59 -21.85 19.35
C LYS A 573 -1.88 -20.46 19.92
N TYR A 574 -2.72 -19.68 19.24
CA TYR A 574 -3.09 -18.35 19.70
C TYR A 574 -3.89 -18.39 21.02
N GLU A 575 -4.84 -19.33 21.14
CA GLU A 575 -5.62 -19.56 22.35
C GLU A 575 -4.77 -19.97 23.57
N GLN A 576 -3.59 -20.53 23.34
CA GLN A 576 -2.65 -20.92 24.38
C GLN A 576 -1.73 -19.78 24.85
N LEU A 577 -1.79 -18.61 24.20
CA LEU A 577 -0.98 -17.48 24.62
C LEU A 577 -1.47 -16.92 25.96
N PRO A 578 -0.54 -16.54 26.85
CA PRO A 578 -0.90 -15.79 28.05
C PRO A 578 -1.62 -14.48 27.71
N ALA A 579 -2.58 -14.08 28.56
CA ALA A 579 -3.16 -12.75 28.49
C ALA A 579 -2.04 -11.68 28.51
N GLY A 580 -2.07 -10.73 27.58
CA GLY A 580 -1.02 -9.72 27.39
C GLY A 580 -0.04 -10.01 26.23
N PHE A 581 -0.18 -11.17 25.56
CA PHE A 581 0.38 -11.41 24.23
C PHE A 581 -0.62 -11.08 23.11
N GLN A 582 -1.88 -10.95 23.47
CA GLN A 582 -2.99 -10.70 22.56
C GLN A 582 -3.14 -9.22 22.25
#